data_cb4a2d0d0231f2a696d7f995795f82a2
#
_entry.id   cb4a2d0d0231f2a696d7f995795f82a2
#
_cell.length_a   1.000
_cell.length_b   1.000
_cell.length_c   1.000
_cell.angle_alpha   90.00
_cell.angle_beta   90.00
_cell.angle_gamma   90.00
#
_symmetry.space_group_name_H-M   'P 1'
#
loop_
_entity.id
_entity.type
_entity.pdbx_description
1 polymer ?
#
loop_
_entity_poly.entity_id
_entity_poly.type
_entity_poly.pdbx_seq_one_letter_code
_entity_poly.pdbx_strand_id
1 'polypeptide(L)'
;NHNLDPSILSIVGDPEYGEYLASECMTCHQSSGEDNGIPGINAWPTEDFVIAMHAYKKKQRPHPVMQMMAGRLTNEEIAALAAYFKDLN
;
A
#
# COMPACT_ATOMS: atom_id res chain seq x y z
N ASN A 1 -7.68 6.79 14.17
CA ASN A 1 -6.56 7.58 14.66
C ASN A 1 -5.24 6.89 14.33
N HIS A 2 -4.36 7.61 13.73
CA HIS A 2 -3.07 7.10 13.30
C HIS A 2 -1.98 8.04 13.80
N ASN A 3 -0.82 7.47 14.11
CA ASN A 3 0.28 8.22 14.68
C ASN A 3 1.45 8.29 13.71
N LEU A 4 1.15 8.50 12.43
CA LEU A 4 2.20 8.67 11.44
C LEU A 4 2.80 10.06 11.51
N ASP A 5 4.12 10.10 11.39
CA ASP A 5 4.83 11.36 11.23
C ASP A 5 4.32 12.06 9.98
N PRO A 6 3.93 13.34 10.07
CA PRO A 6 3.46 14.05 8.88
C PRO A 6 4.44 14.01 7.71
N SER A 7 5.73 13.89 7.98
CA SER A 7 6.72 13.80 6.90
C SER A 7 6.53 12.53 6.07
N ILE A 8 6.02 11.46 6.66
CA ILE A 8 5.74 10.23 5.92
C ILE A 8 4.59 10.45 4.95
N LEU A 9 3.53 11.10 5.42
CA LEU A 9 2.36 11.36 4.58
C LEU A 9 2.65 12.38 3.47
N SER A 10 3.69 13.18 3.63
CA SER A 10 4.02 14.22 2.65
C SER A 10 4.96 13.71 1.54
N ILE A 11 5.43 12.46 1.62
CA ILE A 11 6.29 11.92 0.57
C ILE A 11 5.50 11.83 -0.73
N VAL A 12 6.06 12.40 -1.79
CA VAL A 12 5.46 12.33 -3.13
C VAL A 12 5.97 11.07 -3.80
N GLY A 13 5.09 10.09 -3.98
CA GLY A 13 5.48 8.82 -4.57
C GLY A 13 5.59 8.88 -6.08
N ASP A 14 6.48 8.06 -6.65
CA ASP A 14 6.66 7.92 -8.09
C ASP A 14 5.76 6.78 -8.57
N PRO A 15 4.69 7.06 -9.34
CA PRO A 15 3.78 6.00 -9.77
C PRO A 15 4.44 4.98 -10.70
N GLU A 16 5.46 5.36 -11.46
CA GLU A 16 6.15 4.40 -12.31
C GLU A 16 6.94 3.39 -11.48
N TYR A 17 7.59 3.86 -10.43
CA TYR A 17 8.26 2.96 -9.50
C TYR A 17 7.22 2.09 -8.79
N GLY A 18 6.07 2.67 -8.46
CA GLY A 18 4.98 1.93 -7.84
C GLY A 18 4.47 0.82 -8.74
N GLU A 19 4.36 1.07 -10.03
CA GLU A 19 3.96 0.05 -10.98
C GLU A 19 4.93 -1.14 -10.97
N TYR A 20 6.21 -0.83 -10.94
CA TYR A 20 7.24 -1.88 -10.89
C TYR A 20 7.09 -2.72 -9.61
N LEU A 21 6.87 -2.06 -8.48
CA LEU A 21 6.74 -2.75 -7.20
C LEU A 21 5.42 -3.52 -7.07
N ALA A 22 4.40 -3.11 -7.82
CA ALA A 22 3.04 -3.61 -7.63
C ALA A 22 2.87 -5.05 -8.08
N SER A 23 3.81 -5.61 -8.83
CA SER A 23 3.64 -6.96 -9.36
C SER A 23 3.43 -7.98 -8.24
N GLU A 24 4.11 -7.80 -7.10
CA GLU A 24 3.91 -8.71 -5.96
C GLU A 24 2.53 -8.52 -5.32
N CYS A 25 2.05 -7.28 -5.30
CA CYS A 25 0.73 -6.99 -4.73
C CYS A 25 -0.36 -7.61 -5.58
N MET A 26 -0.23 -7.50 -6.90
CA MET A 26 -1.28 -7.96 -7.81
C MET A 26 -1.35 -9.49 -7.89
N THR A 27 -0.38 -10.19 -7.35
CA THR A 27 -0.47 -11.64 -7.24
C THR A 27 -1.67 -12.04 -6.39
N CYS A 28 -1.93 -11.31 -5.31
CA CYS A 28 -3.05 -11.57 -4.42
C CYS A 28 -4.19 -10.58 -4.63
N HIS A 29 -3.86 -9.29 -4.80
CA HIS A 29 -4.86 -8.22 -4.97
C HIS A 29 -5.04 -7.97 -6.46
N GLN A 30 -6.02 -8.64 -7.06
CA GLN A 30 -6.18 -8.59 -8.51
C GLN A 30 -6.77 -7.26 -8.97
N SER A 31 -6.29 -6.79 -10.12
CA SER A 31 -6.73 -5.51 -10.69
C SER A 31 -8.18 -5.56 -11.14
N SER A 32 -8.74 -6.78 -11.34
CA SER A 32 -10.15 -6.93 -11.69
C SER A 32 -11.08 -6.56 -10.55
N GLY A 33 -10.56 -6.44 -9.34
CA GLY A 33 -11.38 -6.14 -8.18
C GLY A 33 -12.06 -7.34 -7.57
N GLU A 34 -11.75 -8.53 -8.04
CA GLU A 34 -12.32 -9.75 -7.45
C GLU A 34 -11.87 -9.89 -6.00
N ASP A 35 -12.81 -10.27 -5.16
CA ASP A 35 -12.54 -10.39 -3.73
C ASP A 35 -12.84 -11.82 -3.29
N ASN A 36 -11.80 -12.63 -3.20
CA ASN A 36 -11.89 -13.99 -2.69
C ASN A 36 -11.36 -14.02 -1.26
N GLY A 37 -11.83 -13.11 -0.43
CA GLY A 37 -11.31 -12.89 0.90
C GLY A 37 -10.13 -11.96 0.95
N ILE A 38 -9.67 -11.48 -0.21
CA ILE A 38 -8.56 -10.54 -0.32
C ILE A 38 -9.11 -9.29 -1.00
N PRO A 39 -9.16 -8.17 -0.29
CA PRO A 39 -9.82 -6.97 -0.82
C PRO A 39 -9.08 -6.35 -2.00
N GLY A 40 -9.83 -5.71 -2.88
CA GLY A 40 -9.27 -4.91 -3.94
C GLY A 40 -8.61 -3.67 -3.37
N ILE A 41 -7.55 -3.21 -4.03
CA ILE A 41 -6.81 -2.04 -3.57
C ILE A 41 -6.74 -0.95 -4.63
N ASN A 42 -7.47 -1.12 -5.72
CA ASN A 42 -7.50 -0.12 -6.78
C ASN A 42 -8.22 1.15 -6.29
N ALA A 43 -7.70 2.30 -6.71
CA ALA A 43 -8.31 3.60 -6.46
C ALA A 43 -8.42 3.98 -4.98
N TRP A 44 -7.60 3.41 -4.11
CA TRP A 44 -7.54 3.83 -2.72
C TRP A 44 -6.95 5.24 -2.63
N PRO A 45 -7.55 6.10 -1.80
CA PRO A 45 -6.91 7.40 -1.52
C PRO A 45 -5.49 7.19 -1.01
N THR A 46 -4.58 8.04 -1.48
CA THR A 46 -3.16 7.88 -1.16
C THR A 46 -2.91 7.81 0.34
N GLU A 47 -3.52 8.73 1.08
CA GLU A 47 -3.30 8.80 2.52
C GLU A 47 -3.77 7.52 3.22
N ASP A 48 -4.94 7.02 2.81
CA ASP A 48 -5.49 5.81 3.42
C ASP A 48 -4.58 4.60 3.17
N PHE A 49 -4.05 4.50 1.95
CA PHE A 49 -3.16 3.40 1.61
C PHE A 49 -1.88 3.47 2.45
N VAL A 50 -1.28 4.66 2.55
CA VAL A 50 -0.04 4.84 3.31
C VAL A 50 -0.27 4.50 4.78
N ILE A 51 -1.37 4.97 5.36
CA ILE A 51 -1.67 4.71 6.76
C ILE A 51 -1.83 3.20 7.00
N ALA A 52 -2.58 2.52 6.13
CA ALA A 52 -2.80 1.09 6.27
C ALA A 52 -1.50 0.30 6.16
N MET A 53 -0.66 0.64 5.17
CA MET A 53 0.59 -0.09 4.99
C MET A 53 1.55 0.12 6.15
N HIS A 54 1.60 1.32 6.71
CA HIS A 54 2.44 1.57 7.87
C HIS A 54 1.91 0.86 9.10
N ALA A 55 0.59 0.73 9.22
CA ALA A 55 0.01 -0.03 10.32
C ALA A 55 0.41 -1.50 10.26
N TYR A 56 0.41 -2.09 9.06
CA TYR A 56 0.90 -3.46 8.90
C TYR A 56 2.39 -3.56 9.19
N LYS A 57 3.17 -2.60 8.69
CA LYS A 57 4.60 -2.60 8.87
C LYS A 57 4.97 -2.57 10.35
N LYS A 58 4.21 -1.85 11.15
CA LYS A 58 4.42 -1.73 12.59
C LYS A 58 3.67 -2.81 13.37
N LYS A 59 3.03 -3.75 12.67
CA LYS A 59 2.28 -4.86 13.27
C LYS A 59 1.11 -4.38 14.12
N GLN A 60 0.51 -3.26 13.75
CA GLN A 60 -0.65 -2.72 14.44
C GLN A 60 -1.96 -3.23 13.86
N ARG A 61 -1.92 -3.88 12.70
CA ARG A 61 -3.07 -4.56 12.10
C ARG A 61 -2.76 -6.05 12.02
N PRO A 62 -3.71 -6.93 12.43
CA PRO A 62 -3.43 -8.36 12.59
C PRO A 62 -3.57 -9.15 11.29
N HIS A 63 -2.61 -9.00 10.40
CA HIS A 63 -2.61 -9.71 9.11
C HIS A 63 -1.16 -10.14 8.83
N PRO A 64 -0.80 -11.39 9.22
CA PRO A 64 0.62 -11.79 9.15
C PRO A 64 1.23 -11.66 7.77
N VAL A 65 0.50 -12.02 6.70
CA VAL A 65 1.04 -11.90 5.35
C VAL A 65 1.30 -10.44 5.00
N MET A 66 0.33 -9.56 5.30
CA MET A 66 0.50 -8.14 5.01
C MET A 66 1.57 -7.52 5.89
N GLN A 67 1.71 -7.97 7.14
CA GLN A 67 2.79 -7.50 8.00
C GLN A 67 4.15 -7.83 7.40
N MET A 68 4.29 -9.02 6.84
CA MET A 68 5.54 -9.43 6.20
C MET A 68 5.79 -8.61 4.94
N MET A 69 4.78 -8.46 4.11
CA MET A 69 4.93 -7.73 2.85
C MET A 69 5.26 -6.26 3.10
N ALA A 70 4.51 -5.62 3.98
CA ALA A 70 4.71 -4.19 4.27
C ALA A 70 6.03 -3.96 5.01
N GLY A 71 6.45 -4.91 5.84
CA GLY A 71 7.69 -4.77 6.61
C GLY A 71 8.94 -4.69 5.75
N ARG A 72 8.87 -5.17 4.51
CA ARG A 72 10.01 -5.14 3.60
C ARG A 72 10.11 -3.84 2.80
N LEU A 73 9.10 -2.97 2.92
CA LEU A 73 9.02 -1.76 2.09
C LEU A 73 9.55 -0.55 2.85
N THR A 74 10.27 0.31 2.12
CA THR A 74 10.67 1.60 2.67
C THR A 74 9.49 2.58 2.59
N ASN A 75 9.63 3.70 3.27
CA ASN A 75 8.60 4.74 3.21
C ASN A 75 8.38 5.23 1.80
N GLU A 76 9.47 5.38 1.02
CA GLU A 76 9.39 5.82 -0.37
C GLU A 76 8.70 4.78 -1.24
N GLU A 77 8.96 3.50 -0.99
CA GLU A 77 8.31 2.43 -1.74
C GLU A 77 6.82 2.38 -1.45
N ILE A 78 6.42 2.58 -0.20
CA ILE A 78 5.01 2.63 0.15
C ILE A 78 4.34 3.82 -0.54
N ALA A 79 5.00 4.98 -0.56
CA ALA A 79 4.46 6.16 -1.25
C ALA A 79 4.33 5.92 -2.74
N ALA A 80 5.30 5.24 -3.35
CA ALA A 80 5.24 4.92 -4.79
C ALA A 80 4.06 4.01 -5.09
N LEU A 81 3.86 2.98 -4.27
CA LEU A 81 2.71 2.09 -4.45
C LEU A 81 1.40 2.85 -4.29
N ALA A 82 1.32 3.73 -3.30
CA ALA A 82 0.11 4.53 -3.08
C ALA A 82 -0.21 5.37 -4.31
N ALA A 83 0.82 5.99 -4.90
CA ALA A 83 0.64 6.83 -6.08
C ALA A 83 0.16 6.01 -7.28
N TYR A 84 0.67 4.79 -7.41
CA TYR A 84 0.27 3.92 -8.52
C TYR A 84 -1.18 3.46 -8.36
N PHE A 85 -1.53 2.93 -7.18
CA PHE A 85 -2.87 2.38 -6.98
C PHE A 85 -3.96 3.43 -6.97
N LYS A 86 -3.63 4.66 -6.60
CA LYS A 86 -4.59 5.75 -6.58
C LYS A 86 -5.29 5.92 -7.92
N ASP A 87 -4.54 5.81 -9.01
CA ASP A 87 -5.06 6.05 -10.35
C ASP A 87 -5.45 4.77 -11.08
N LEU A 88 -5.35 3.64 -10.41
CA LEU A 88 -5.68 2.36 -11.03
C LEU A 88 -7.17 2.08 -10.87
N ASN A 89 -7.85 1.83 -11.97
CA ASN A 89 -9.29 1.53 -11.98
C ASN A 89 -9.56 0.04 -11.97
#